data_6c02ed0e881eb6a51f639f7c3ead054d
#
_entry.id   6c02ed0e881eb6a51f639f7c3ead054d
#
_cell.length_a   1.000
_cell.length_b   1.000
_cell.length_c   1.000
_cell.angle_alpha   90.00
_cell.angle_beta   90.00
_cell.angle_gamma   90.00
#
_symmetry.space_group_name_H-M   'P 1'
#
loop_
_entity.id
_entity.type
_entity.pdbx_description
1 polymer ?
#
loop_
_entity_poly.entity_id
_entity_poly.type
_entity_poly.pdbx_seq_one_letter_code
_entity_poly.pdbx_strand_id
1 'polypeptide(L)'
;QLNIIRLVSCIAILLYHLGVLKGGFLAVCTFFVISGYLSVVSLFNKSKLSFKDYYLNRLKKLYLPLVIVVLSTITVIHFIPEVYWFNMKPETTSVLGGYNNFWQLHVNLDYFARHIDSPFMHLWYIAILLQFDLIFPFIFLGFKKFGQKISKFISLVLLFILSALGVYYLFKTSSSSNIMNVYYNTFTRVFSLMFGVFLGFMHHYYGNFVLIKNKIIQYVIFSLYLILMILSFIFIKADSKYMVLSLVLVSLISLRLIDYATLNKSKLSLIDKIIKLISDISYEVY
;
A
#
# COMPACT_ATOMS: atom_id res chain seq x y z
N GLN A 1 -3.10 -1.82 17.29
CA GLN A 1 -2.20 -2.76 16.60
C GLN A 1 -2.02 -2.42 15.11
N LEU A 2 -3.07 -2.00 14.37
CA LEU A 2 -2.92 -1.57 12.97
C LEU A 2 -1.91 -0.41 12.82
N ASN A 3 -1.89 0.51 13.76
CA ASN A 3 -0.94 1.63 13.76
C ASN A 3 0.51 1.18 13.98
N ILE A 4 0.74 0.06 14.70
CA ILE A 4 2.08 -0.54 14.84
C ILE A 4 2.59 -1.03 13.49
N ILE A 5 1.74 -1.72 12.73
CA ILE A 5 2.09 -2.23 11.39
C ILE A 5 2.48 -1.07 10.47
N ARG A 6 1.70 0.03 10.49
CA ARG A 6 2.00 1.24 9.71
C ARG A 6 3.31 1.87 10.13
N LEU A 7 3.52 2.03 11.45
CA LEU A 7 4.74 2.64 11.99
C LEU A 7 5.98 1.85 11.59
N VAL A 8 5.97 0.52 11.80
CA VAL A 8 7.09 -0.36 11.41
C VAL A 8 7.36 -0.27 9.91
N SER A 9 6.32 -0.26 9.08
CA SER A 9 6.46 -0.14 7.63
C SER A 9 7.00 1.23 7.21
N CYS A 10 6.56 2.31 7.85
CA CYS A 10 7.07 3.66 7.60
C CYS A 10 8.56 3.76 7.94
N ILE A 11 8.96 3.29 9.13
CA ILE A 11 10.36 3.26 9.55
C ILE A 11 11.20 2.43 8.57
N ALA A 12 10.69 1.28 8.11
CA ALA A 12 11.40 0.43 7.17
C ALA A 12 11.68 1.14 5.83
N ILE A 13 10.72 1.92 5.32
CA ILE A 13 10.91 2.71 4.09
C ILE A 13 11.93 3.83 4.30
N LEU A 14 11.83 4.57 5.40
CA LEU A 14 12.80 5.63 5.72
C LEU A 14 14.23 5.06 5.82
N LEU A 15 14.41 3.95 6.54
CA LEU A 15 15.71 3.28 6.65
C LEU A 15 16.20 2.70 5.32
N TYR A 16 15.29 2.33 4.42
CA TYR A 16 15.64 1.93 3.06
C TYR A 16 16.21 3.10 2.26
N HIS A 17 15.57 4.26 2.28
CA HIS A 17 16.06 5.46 1.61
C HIS A 17 17.37 5.99 2.20
N LEU A 18 17.58 5.80 3.51
CA LEU A 18 18.87 6.10 4.17
C LEU A 18 19.95 5.03 3.90
N GLY A 19 19.65 3.99 3.11
CA GLY A 19 20.60 2.94 2.78
C GLY A 19 20.88 1.93 3.89
N VAL A 20 20.18 2.01 5.02
CA VAL A 20 20.37 1.12 6.18
C VAL A 20 19.69 -0.23 5.98
N LEU A 21 18.42 -0.24 5.54
CA LEU A 21 17.66 -1.47 5.30
C LEU A 21 17.65 -1.82 3.81
N LYS A 22 17.99 -3.05 3.47
CA LYS A 22 18.05 -3.51 2.07
C LYS A 22 16.70 -3.84 1.48
N GLY A 23 15.76 -4.33 2.29
CA GLY A 23 14.44 -4.80 1.88
C GLY A 23 13.28 -3.88 2.29
N GLY A 24 13.57 -2.67 2.79
CA GLY A 24 12.52 -1.74 3.24
C GLY A 24 11.53 -1.34 2.13
N PHE A 25 11.91 -1.45 0.85
CA PHE A 25 11.01 -1.27 -0.29
C PHE A 25 9.79 -2.21 -0.30
N LEU A 26 9.89 -3.37 0.39
CA LEU A 26 8.79 -4.33 0.53
C LEU A 26 7.64 -3.79 1.39
N ALA A 27 7.92 -2.81 2.26
CA ALA A 27 6.90 -2.22 3.13
C ALA A 27 5.78 -1.50 2.34
N VAL A 28 6.05 -1.10 1.09
CA VAL A 28 5.03 -0.56 0.18
C VAL A 28 3.89 -1.57 -0.04
N CYS A 29 4.18 -2.88 -0.10
CA CYS A 29 3.16 -3.91 -0.20
C CYS A 29 2.22 -3.89 1.01
N THR A 30 2.76 -3.68 2.21
CA THR A 30 1.97 -3.56 3.45
C THR A 30 1.01 -2.36 3.37
N PHE A 31 1.49 -1.21 2.89
CA PHE A 31 0.63 -0.04 2.70
C PHE A 31 -0.48 -0.27 1.68
N PHE A 32 -0.20 -0.98 0.60
CA PHE A 32 -1.24 -1.34 -0.38
C PHE A 32 -2.31 -2.25 0.24
N VAL A 33 -1.93 -3.28 1.00
CA VAL A 33 -2.90 -4.16 1.68
C VAL A 33 -3.74 -3.37 2.68
N ILE A 34 -3.12 -2.50 3.49
CA ILE A 34 -3.83 -1.64 4.45
C ILE A 34 -4.80 -0.71 3.71
N SER A 35 -4.36 -0.10 2.61
CA SER A 35 -5.19 0.83 1.83
C SER A 35 -6.42 0.13 1.23
N GLY A 36 -6.23 -1.04 0.62
CA GLY A 36 -7.33 -1.86 0.11
C GLY A 36 -8.33 -2.23 1.21
N TYR A 37 -7.85 -2.70 2.37
CA TYR A 37 -8.67 -3.06 3.51
C TYR A 37 -9.48 -1.86 4.04
N LEU A 38 -8.82 -0.75 4.33
CA LEU A 38 -9.47 0.45 4.87
C LEU A 38 -10.46 1.09 3.89
N SER A 39 -10.22 0.98 2.59
CA SER A 39 -11.15 1.44 1.57
C SER A 39 -12.49 0.70 1.67
N VAL A 40 -12.46 -0.62 1.82
CA VAL A 40 -13.68 -1.44 2.03
C VAL A 40 -14.37 -1.07 3.34
N VAL A 41 -13.63 -1.07 4.46
CA VAL A 41 -14.17 -0.77 5.79
C VAL A 41 -14.83 0.62 5.82
N SER A 42 -14.18 1.61 5.21
CA SER A 42 -14.71 2.99 5.17
C SER A 42 -16.03 3.10 4.43
N LEU A 43 -16.23 2.30 3.36
CA LEU A 43 -17.45 2.32 2.57
C LEU A 43 -18.59 1.50 3.20
N PHE A 44 -18.28 0.39 3.87
CA PHE A 44 -19.29 -0.36 4.61
C PHE A 44 -19.79 0.38 5.85
N ASN A 45 -18.95 1.19 6.49
CA ASN A 45 -19.32 1.97 7.69
C ASN A 45 -20.20 3.20 7.37
N LYS A 46 -20.40 3.54 6.10
CA LYS A 46 -21.27 4.65 5.71
C LYS A 46 -22.70 4.17 5.50
N SER A 47 -23.67 4.84 6.12
CA SER A 47 -25.11 4.54 5.97
C SER A 47 -25.60 4.74 4.53
N LYS A 48 -25.11 5.76 3.85
CA LYS A 48 -25.37 6.03 2.42
C LYS A 48 -24.06 6.15 1.66
N LEU A 49 -23.97 5.47 0.53
CA LEU A 49 -22.84 5.54 -0.36
C LEU A 49 -22.98 6.79 -1.24
N SER A 50 -22.18 7.79 -0.94
CA SER A 50 -22.06 9.00 -1.76
C SER A 50 -20.69 9.00 -2.44
N PHE A 51 -20.67 8.91 -3.76
CA PHE A 51 -19.42 9.02 -4.53
C PHE A 51 -18.75 10.36 -4.31
N LYS A 52 -19.53 11.45 -4.27
CA LYS A 52 -19.01 12.79 -3.99
C LYS A 52 -18.23 12.83 -2.68
N ASP A 53 -18.81 12.30 -1.59
CA ASP A 53 -18.16 12.30 -0.27
C ASP A 53 -16.95 11.35 -0.24
N TYR A 54 -16.99 10.26 -1.00
CA TYR A 54 -15.84 9.37 -1.12
C TYR A 54 -14.67 10.11 -1.77
N TYR A 55 -14.86 10.68 -2.96
CA TYR A 55 -13.80 11.37 -3.68
C TYR A 55 -13.31 12.62 -2.96
N LEU A 56 -14.19 13.43 -2.37
CA LEU A 56 -13.77 14.59 -1.58
C LEU A 56 -12.92 14.20 -0.37
N ASN A 57 -13.25 13.10 0.32
CA ASN A 57 -12.44 12.62 1.43
C ASN A 57 -11.08 12.09 0.96
N ARG A 58 -11.02 11.45 -0.21
CA ARG A 58 -9.76 11.00 -0.80
C ARG A 58 -8.90 12.17 -1.26
N LEU A 59 -9.48 13.15 -1.93
CA LEU A 59 -8.77 14.38 -2.31
C LEU A 59 -8.17 15.07 -1.09
N LYS A 60 -8.91 15.22 -0.01
CA LYS A 60 -8.40 15.85 1.22
C LYS A 60 -7.28 15.05 1.88
N LYS A 61 -7.34 13.73 1.86
CA LYS A 61 -6.38 12.86 2.58
C LYS A 61 -5.15 12.50 1.76
N LEU A 62 -5.26 12.39 0.45
CA LEU A 62 -4.17 11.95 -0.43
C LEU A 62 -3.66 13.09 -1.31
N TYR A 63 -4.56 13.78 -1.99
CA TYR A 63 -4.18 14.74 -3.01
C TYR A 63 -3.73 16.08 -2.41
N LEU A 64 -4.38 16.58 -1.35
CA LEU A 64 -3.98 17.84 -0.73
C LEU A 64 -2.56 17.77 -0.11
N PRO A 65 -2.20 16.76 0.70
CA PRO A 65 -0.83 16.58 1.16
C PRO A 65 0.17 16.43 0.00
N LEU A 66 -0.19 15.67 -1.05
CA LEU A 66 0.64 15.51 -2.24
C LEU A 66 0.97 16.86 -2.89
N VAL A 67 -0.03 17.72 -3.09
CA VAL A 67 0.19 19.07 -3.66
C VAL A 67 1.12 19.91 -2.77
N ILE A 68 0.93 19.86 -1.44
CA ILE A 68 1.79 20.58 -0.49
C ILE A 68 3.23 20.09 -0.61
N VAL A 69 3.45 18.75 -0.61
CA VAL A 69 4.79 18.17 -0.77
C VAL A 69 5.43 18.60 -2.10
N VAL A 70 4.69 18.50 -3.21
CA VAL A 70 5.21 18.90 -4.53
C VAL A 70 5.61 20.38 -4.54
N LEU A 71 4.75 21.28 -4.04
CA LEU A 71 5.05 22.71 -4.00
C LEU A 71 6.23 23.03 -3.10
N SER A 72 6.32 22.42 -1.92
CA SER A 72 7.45 22.61 -1.00
C SER A 72 8.76 22.09 -1.61
N THR A 73 8.73 20.93 -2.25
CA THR A 73 9.90 20.36 -2.90
C THR A 73 10.39 21.26 -4.05
N ILE A 74 9.50 21.72 -4.91
CA ILE A 74 9.85 22.67 -6.00
C ILE A 74 10.49 23.92 -5.42
N THR A 75 9.91 24.48 -4.35
CA THR A 75 10.44 25.68 -3.70
C THR A 75 11.85 25.44 -3.16
N VAL A 76 12.09 24.30 -2.50
CA VAL A 76 13.43 23.97 -1.96
C VAL A 76 14.44 23.73 -3.08
N ILE A 77 14.07 22.98 -4.12
CA ILE A 77 14.94 22.69 -5.26
C ILE A 77 15.35 23.95 -6.01
N HIS A 78 14.51 25.01 -6.01
CA HIS A 78 14.86 26.29 -6.62
C HIS A 78 16.16 26.89 -6.05
N PHE A 79 16.51 26.56 -4.82
CA PHE A 79 17.75 27.02 -4.14
C PHE A 79 18.91 26.04 -4.24
N ILE A 80 18.75 24.91 -4.94
CA ILE A 80 19.74 23.85 -5.09
C ILE A 80 20.26 23.84 -6.55
N PRO A 81 21.45 23.26 -6.84
CA PRO A 81 22.03 23.25 -8.18
C PRO A 81 21.11 22.67 -9.25
N GLU A 82 21.22 23.18 -10.48
CA GLU A 82 20.37 22.92 -11.64
C GLU A 82 20.20 21.43 -12.06
N VAL A 83 21.05 20.53 -11.56
CA VAL A 83 21.00 19.09 -11.83
C VAL A 83 19.61 18.49 -11.56
N TYR A 84 18.90 19.01 -10.56
CA TYR A 84 17.55 18.53 -10.19
C TYR A 84 16.41 19.11 -11.05
N TRP A 85 16.71 20.04 -11.95
CA TRP A 85 15.71 20.70 -12.81
C TRP A 85 15.41 19.90 -14.08
N PHE A 86 16.29 18.97 -14.40
CA PHE A 86 16.10 18.09 -15.55
C PHE A 86 14.83 17.25 -15.33
N ASN A 87 13.93 17.29 -16.29
CA ASN A 87 12.62 16.61 -16.23
C ASN A 87 11.62 17.06 -15.12
N MET A 88 11.93 18.08 -14.31
CA MET A 88 11.07 18.50 -13.21
C MET A 88 9.64 18.83 -13.66
N LYS A 89 9.48 19.60 -14.75
CA LYS A 89 8.15 20.01 -15.25
C LYS A 89 7.28 18.81 -15.67
N PRO A 90 7.73 17.90 -16.57
CA PRO A 90 6.93 16.74 -16.95
C PRO A 90 6.73 15.77 -15.78
N GLU A 91 7.70 15.61 -14.89
CA GLU A 91 7.56 14.77 -13.72
C GLU A 91 6.54 15.34 -12.72
N THR A 92 6.59 16.64 -12.41
CA THR A 92 5.57 17.31 -11.58
C THR A 92 4.17 17.12 -12.17
N THR A 93 4.04 17.27 -13.49
CA THR A 93 2.77 17.05 -14.18
C THR A 93 2.29 15.60 -14.00
N SER A 94 3.19 14.64 -14.08
CA SER A 94 2.87 13.22 -13.91
C SER A 94 2.43 12.90 -12.49
N VAL A 95 3.04 13.52 -11.48
CA VAL A 95 2.67 13.37 -10.06
C VAL A 95 1.29 13.94 -9.81
N LEU A 96 1.05 15.19 -10.20
CA LEU A 96 -0.25 15.85 -10.02
C LEU A 96 -1.36 15.20 -10.85
N GLY A 97 -1.02 14.64 -12.02
CA GLY A 97 -1.94 13.87 -12.86
C GLY A 97 -2.20 12.44 -12.39
N GLY A 98 -1.50 11.96 -11.35
CA GLY A 98 -1.68 10.61 -10.79
C GLY A 98 -1.17 9.49 -11.69
N TYR A 99 -0.17 9.75 -12.56
CA TYR A 99 0.45 8.74 -13.44
C TYR A 99 1.97 8.70 -13.33
N ASN A 100 2.54 9.17 -12.23
CA ASN A 100 3.99 9.19 -12.01
C ASN A 100 4.64 7.80 -12.12
N ASN A 101 3.97 6.74 -11.75
CA ASN A 101 4.47 5.38 -11.91
C ASN A 101 4.69 4.99 -13.39
N PHE A 102 3.83 5.43 -14.30
CA PHE A 102 4.04 5.24 -15.75
C PHE A 102 5.10 6.18 -16.30
N TRP A 103 5.20 7.39 -15.75
CA TRP A 103 6.29 8.32 -16.08
C TRP A 103 7.66 7.71 -15.75
N GLN A 104 7.83 7.15 -14.55
CA GLN A 104 9.07 6.49 -14.14
C GLN A 104 9.43 5.30 -15.06
N LEU A 105 8.43 4.55 -15.53
CA LEU A 105 8.64 3.49 -16.52
C LEU A 105 9.09 4.05 -17.87
N HIS A 106 8.54 5.17 -18.31
CA HIS A 106 8.89 5.80 -19.60
C HIS A 106 10.31 6.34 -19.59
N VAL A 107 10.71 7.01 -18.51
CA VAL A 107 12.08 7.56 -18.35
C VAL A 107 13.10 6.46 -18.04
N ASN A 108 12.62 5.26 -17.66
CA ASN A 108 13.43 4.09 -17.31
C ASN A 108 14.44 4.36 -16.16
N LEU A 109 14.06 5.20 -15.20
CA LEU A 109 14.87 5.45 -14.00
C LEU A 109 14.87 4.24 -13.07
N ASP A 110 16.07 3.83 -12.66
CA ASP A 110 16.24 2.70 -11.75
C ASP A 110 15.99 3.12 -10.29
N TYR A 111 14.85 2.76 -9.74
CA TYR A 111 14.51 2.99 -8.32
C TYR A 111 15.54 2.40 -7.35
N PHE A 112 16.24 1.33 -7.74
CA PHE A 112 17.19 0.63 -6.88
C PHE A 112 18.62 1.11 -7.01
N ALA A 113 18.94 1.93 -8.04
CA ALA A 113 20.29 2.45 -8.28
C ALA A 113 20.75 3.46 -7.23
N ARG A 114 19.86 3.92 -6.34
CA ARG A 114 20.14 4.88 -5.26
C ARG A 114 20.69 6.24 -5.73
N HIS A 115 20.61 6.55 -7.02
CA HIS A 115 20.88 7.89 -7.52
C HIS A 115 19.62 8.72 -7.39
N ILE A 116 19.74 9.90 -6.78
CA ILE A 116 18.62 10.85 -6.66
C ILE A 116 18.56 11.64 -7.97
N ASP A 117 18.17 10.98 -9.04
CA ASP A 117 17.98 11.65 -10.34
C ASP A 117 16.62 12.36 -10.43
N SER A 118 15.71 12.05 -9.48
CA SER A 118 14.34 12.56 -9.47
C SER A 118 13.85 12.76 -8.05
N PRO A 119 13.46 14.01 -7.68
CA PRO A 119 12.95 14.31 -6.35
C PRO A 119 11.57 13.68 -6.09
N PHE A 120 10.83 13.30 -7.14
CA PHE A 120 9.49 12.76 -7.05
C PHE A 120 9.40 11.26 -7.39
N MET A 121 10.53 10.59 -7.56
CA MET A 121 10.56 9.17 -7.90
C MET A 121 9.71 8.33 -6.94
N HIS A 122 9.82 8.56 -5.63
CA HIS A 122 9.10 7.82 -4.60
C HIS A 122 7.57 8.00 -4.65
N LEU A 123 7.07 9.04 -5.32
CA LEU A 123 5.63 9.32 -5.41
C LEU A 123 4.87 8.39 -6.40
N TRP A 124 5.58 7.45 -7.07
CA TRP A 124 4.95 6.42 -7.91
C TRP A 124 3.86 5.62 -7.16
N TYR A 125 4.09 5.36 -5.87
CA TYR A 125 3.16 4.64 -5.02
C TYR A 125 1.83 5.38 -4.86
N ILE A 126 1.87 6.71 -4.71
CA ILE A 126 0.68 7.55 -4.59
C ILE A 126 -0.11 7.55 -5.90
N ALA A 127 0.57 7.56 -7.04
CA ALA A 127 -0.08 7.46 -8.34
C ALA A 127 -0.93 6.17 -8.44
N ILE A 128 -0.39 5.02 -8.02
CA ILE A 128 -1.14 3.75 -7.99
C ILE A 128 -2.35 3.83 -7.04
N LEU A 129 -2.20 4.46 -5.87
CA LEU A 129 -3.32 4.65 -4.94
C LEU A 129 -4.42 5.54 -5.53
N LEU A 130 -4.06 6.64 -6.22
CA LEU A 130 -5.03 7.52 -6.87
C LEU A 130 -5.79 6.79 -7.98
N GLN A 131 -5.08 6.01 -8.81
CA GLN A 131 -5.68 5.18 -9.85
C GLN A 131 -6.64 4.13 -9.25
N PHE A 132 -6.22 3.47 -8.19
CA PHE A 132 -7.07 2.52 -7.47
C PHE A 132 -8.30 3.22 -6.90
N ASP A 133 -8.16 4.34 -6.19
CA ASP A 133 -9.26 5.06 -5.56
C ASP A 133 -10.27 5.60 -6.59
N LEU A 134 -9.82 5.91 -7.81
CA LEU A 134 -10.72 6.32 -8.90
C LEU A 134 -11.69 5.20 -9.30
N ILE A 135 -11.21 3.96 -9.37
CA ILE A 135 -11.98 2.80 -9.86
C ILE A 135 -12.67 2.07 -8.70
N PHE A 136 -12.11 2.12 -7.50
CA PHE A 136 -12.52 1.29 -6.37
C PHE A 136 -14.01 1.39 -5.98
N PRO A 137 -14.68 2.57 -5.95
CA PRO A 137 -16.11 2.63 -5.62
C PRO A 137 -16.99 1.79 -6.53
N PHE A 138 -16.65 1.68 -7.80
CA PHE A 138 -17.37 0.84 -8.78
C PHE A 138 -17.14 -0.65 -8.50
N ILE A 139 -15.88 -1.03 -8.23
CA ILE A 139 -15.53 -2.40 -7.82
C ILE A 139 -16.30 -2.77 -6.54
N PHE A 140 -16.25 -1.89 -5.54
CA PHE A 140 -16.95 -2.10 -4.26
C PHE A 140 -18.45 -2.31 -4.46
N LEU A 141 -19.12 -1.44 -5.24
CA LEU A 141 -20.56 -1.57 -5.51
C LEU A 141 -20.89 -2.85 -6.28
N GLY A 142 -20.06 -3.21 -7.25
CA GLY A 142 -20.22 -4.46 -8.01
C GLY A 142 -20.21 -5.66 -7.06
N PHE A 143 -19.17 -5.83 -6.26
CA PHE A 143 -19.04 -6.95 -5.32
C PHE A 143 -20.07 -6.91 -4.17
N LYS A 144 -20.40 -5.73 -3.66
CA LYS A 144 -21.45 -5.57 -2.65
C LYS A 144 -22.80 -6.03 -3.18
N LYS A 145 -23.22 -5.54 -4.36
CA LYS A 145 -24.50 -5.94 -4.98
C LYS A 145 -24.52 -7.42 -5.34
N PHE A 146 -23.41 -7.94 -5.88
CA PHE A 146 -23.27 -9.35 -6.22
C PHE A 146 -23.39 -10.23 -4.97
N GLY A 147 -22.68 -9.88 -3.89
CA GLY A 147 -22.74 -10.60 -2.63
C GLY A 147 -24.12 -10.58 -1.97
N GLN A 148 -24.88 -9.48 -2.13
CA GLN A 148 -26.23 -9.35 -1.61
C GLN A 148 -27.28 -10.11 -2.44
N LYS A 149 -27.12 -10.12 -3.79
CA LYS A 149 -28.13 -10.68 -4.70
C LYS A 149 -27.91 -12.16 -5.02
N ILE A 150 -26.65 -12.62 -5.07
CA ILE A 150 -26.29 -13.97 -5.52
C ILE A 150 -25.71 -14.77 -4.36
N SER A 151 -24.49 -14.44 -3.91
CA SER A 151 -23.83 -15.16 -2.80
C SER A 151 -22.64 -14.38 -2.27
N LYS A 152 -22.56 -14.23 -0.94
CA LYS A 152 -21.39 -13.68 -0.25
C LYS A 152 -20.14 -14.53 -0.48
N PHE A 153 -20.30 -15.85 -0.50
CA PHE A 153 -19.21 -16.80 -0.72
C PHE A 153 -18.64 -16.65 -2.14
N ILE A 154 -19.51 -16.66 -3.16
CA ILE A 154 -19.07 -16.51 -4.56
C ILE A 154 -18.40 -15.14 -4.77
N SER A 155 -18.92 -14.08 -4.16
CA SER A 155 -18.28 -12.75 -4.18
C SER A 155 -16.85 -12.79 -3.65
N LEU A 156 -16.59 -13.49 -2.54
CA LEU A 156 -15.26 -13.66 -1.99
C LEU A 156 -14.35 -14.52 -2.88
N VAL A 157 -14.89 -15.60 -3.45
CA VAL A 157 -14.14 -16.45 -4.39
C VAL A 157 -13.68 -15.63 -5.61
N LEU A 158 -14.55 -14.79 -6.16
CA LEU A 158 -14.19 -13.91 -7.27
C LEU A 158 -13.13 -12.88 -6.90
N LEU A 159 -13.21 -12.28 -5.71
CA LEU A 159 -12.17 -11.37 -5.20
C LEU A 159 -10.83 -12.08 -5.00
N PHE A 160 -10.86 -13.31 -4.50
CA PHE A 160 -9.66 -14.14 -4.37
C PHE A 160 -9.05 -14.47 -5.73
N ILE A 161 -9.88 -14.85 -6.72
CA ILE A 161 -9.43 -15.12 -8.10
C ILE A 161 -8.80 -13.86 -8.70
N LEU A 162 -9.40 -12.68 -8.54
CA LEU A 162 -8.81 -11.42 -9.02
C LEU A 162 -7.46 -11.14 -8.37
N SER A 163 -7.32 -11.41 -7.08
CA SER A 163 -6.04 -11.28 -6.37
C SER A 163 -5.00 -12.26 -6.93
N ALA A 164 -5.39 -13.52 -7.17
CA ALA A 164 -4.53 -14.55 -7.75
C ALA A 164 -4.11 -14.24 -9.19
N LEU A 165 -5.02 -13.68 -10.01
CA LEU A 165 -4.70 -13.19 -11.36
C LEU A 165 -3.68 -12.05 -11.32
N GLY A 166 -3.76 -11.15 -10.34
CA GLY A 166 -2.76 -10.11 -10.11
C GLY A 166 -1.39 -10.70 -9.78
N VAL A 167 -1.34 -11.73 -8.92
CA VAL A 167 -0.10 -12.48 -8.61
C VAL A 167 0.44 -13.19 -9.87
N TYR A 168 -0.42 -13.86 -10.63
CA TYR A 168 -0.03 -14.49 -11.89
C TYR A 168 0.59 -13.47 -12.86
N TYR A 169 -0.06 -12.31 -13.02
CA TYR A 169 0.45 -11.24 -13.87
C TYR A 169 1.81 -10.72 -13.40
N LEU A 170 2.01 -10.58 -12.09
CA LEU A 170 3.30 -10.22 -11.49
C LEU A 170 4.41 -11.20 -11.89
N PHE A 171 4.19 -12.50 -11.73
CA PHE A 171 5.18 -13.52 -12.10
C PHE A 171 5.43 -13.57 -13.61
N LYS A 172 4.39 -13.46 -14.43
CA LYS A 172 4.52 -13.40 -15.88
C LYS A 172 5.36 -12.21 -16.32
N THR A 173 5.12 -11.02 -15.75
CA THR A 173 5.88 -9.81 -16.06
C THR A 173 7.33 -9.94 -15.61
N SER A 174 7.60 -10.57 -14.47
CA SER A 174 8.96 -10.74 -13.96
C SER A 174 9.84 -11.66 -14.80
N SER A 175 9.23 -12.60 -15.53
CA SER A 175 9.97 -13.50 -16.44
C SER A 175 10.26 -12.89 -17.80
N SER A 176 9.56 -11.84 -18.19
CA SER A 176 9.60 -11.28 -19.56
C SER A 176 10.09 -9.83 -19.64
N SER A 177 10.24 -9.12 -18.53
CA SER A 177 10.53 -7.69 -18.54
C SER A 177 11.50 -7.23 -17.45
N ASN A 178 11.99 -6.00 -17.60
CA ASN A 178 12.87 -5.36 -16.63
C ASN A 178 12.21 -5.28 -15.23
N ILE A 179 13.03 -5.36 -14.18
CA ILE A 179 12.62 -5.29 -12.78
C ILE A 179 11.83 -4.01 -12.46
N MET A 180 12.10 -2.91 -13.17
CA MET A 180 11.36 -1.66 -13.04
C MET A 180 9.89 -1.81 -13.45
N ASN A 181 9.63 -2.56 -14.51
CA ASN A 181 8.26 -2.85 -14.95
C ASN A 181 7.51 -3.68 -13.89
N VAL A 182 8.21 -4.58 -13.22
CA VAL A 182 7.65 -5.31 -12.08
C VAL A 182 7.32 -4.37 -10.92
N TYR A 183 8.14 -3.34 -10.69
CA TYR A 183 8.05 -2.49 -9.49
C TYR A 183 7.07 -1.33 -9.64
N TYR A 184 7.08 -0.60 -10.75
CA TYR A 184 6.26 0.60 -10.96
C TYR A 184 4.88 0.33 -11.58
N ASN A 185 4.70 -0.79 -12.29
CA ASN A 185 3.47 -1.02 -13.03
C ASN A 185 2.28 -1.25 -12.09
N THR A 186 1.17 -0.56 -12.34
CA THR A 186 -0.06 -0.66 -11.56
C THR A 186 -0.59 -2.10 -11.53
N PHE A 187 -0.58 -2.78 -12.68
CA PHE A 187 -1.14 -4.14 -12.77
C PHE A 187 -0.33 -5.18 -11.99
N THR A 188 1.00 -4.99 -11.86
CA THR A 188 1.85 -5.86 -11.03
C THR A 188 1.70 -5.59 -9.54
N ARG A 189 1.06 -4.49 -9.14
CA ARG A 189 0.88 -4.08 -7.73
C ARG A 189 -0.55 -4.26 -7.23
N VAL A 190 -1.50 -4.35 -8.16
CA VAL A 190 -2.92 -4.43 -7.82
C VAL A 190 -3.25 -5.62 -6.91
N PHE A 191 -2.48 -6.73 -6.97
CA PHE A 191 -2.72 -7.90 -6.13
C PHE A 191 -2.65 -7.58 -4.62
N SER A 192 -1.70 -6.72 -4.20
CA SER A 192 -1.57 -6.32 -2.79
C SER A 192 -2.78 -5.52 -2.33
N LEU A 193 -3.28 -4.60 -3.16
CA LEU A 193 -4.53 -3.86 -2.91
C LEU A 193 -5.72 -4.82 -2.82
N MET A 194 -5.82 -5.76 -3.76
CA MET A 194 -6.92 -6.73 -3.81
C MET A 194 -6.90 -7.72 -2.64
N PHE A 195 -5.74 -8.08 -2.10
CA PHE A 195 -5.67 -8.83 -0.83
C PHE A 195 -6.32 -8.05 0.33
N GLY A 196 -6.07 -6.74 0.40
CA GLY A 196 -6.73 -5.88 1.38
C GLY A 196 -8.24 -5.79 1.16
N VAL A 197 -8.67 -5.63 -0.09
CA VAL A 197 -10.11 -5.61 -0.47
C VAL A 197 -10.77 -6.92 -0.09
N PHE A 198 -10.18 -8.05 -0.45
CA PHE A 198 -10.67 -9.39 -0.08
C PHE A 198 -10.85 -9.52 1.44
N LEU A 199 -9.84 -9.15 2.23
CA LEU A 199 -9.92 -9.20 3.69
C LEU A 199 -11.03 -8.30 4.24
N GLY A 200 -11.21 -7.10 3.68
CA GLY A 200 -12.26 -6.17 4.10
C GLY A 200 -13.67 -6.72 3.85
N PHE A 201 -13.92 -7.33 2.69
CA PHE A 201 -15.19 -8.00 2.39
C PHE A 201 -15.38 -9.24 3.26
N MET A 202 -14.32 -10.02 3.47
CA MET A 202 -14.36 -11.20 4.35
C MET A 202 -14.76 -10.81 5.77
N HIS A 203 -14.13 -9.79 6.35
CA HIS A 203 -14.46 -9.30 7.68
C HIS A 203 -15.91 -8.79 7.79
N HIS A 204 -16.41 -8.15 6.74
CA HIS A 204 -17.79 -7.68 6.72
C HIS A 204 -18.81 -8.82 6.63
N TYR A 205 -18.51 -9.88 5.85
CA TYR A 205 -19.47 -10.95 5.61
C TYR A 205 -19.44 -12.06 6.66
N TYR A 206 -18.24 -12.42 7.15
CA TYR A 206 -18.03 -13.60 7.99
C TYR A 206 -17.22 -13.32 9.26
N GLY A 207 -16.67 -12.13 9.42
CA GLY A 207 -15.77 -11.80 10.52
C GLY A 207 -14.33 -12.21 10.25
N ASN A 208 -13.51 -12.18 11.31
CA ASN A 208 -12.09 -12.47 11.23
C ASN A 208 -11.82 -13.96 10.97
N PHE A 209 -10.71 -14.27 10.30
CA PHE A 209 -10.24 -15.64 10.08
C PHE A 209 -9.70 -16.33 11.33
N VAL A 210 -9.44 -15.57 12.38
CA VAL A 210 -8.80 -16.07 13.58
C VAL A 210 -9.79 -16.89 14.42
N LEU A 211 -9.61 -18.20 14.43
CA LEU A 211 -10.41 -19.14 15.22
C LEU A 211 -9.90 -19.30 16.66
N ILE A 212 -8.69 -18.83 16.94
CA ILE A 212 -8.03 -18.97 18.25
C ILE A 212 -8.67 -17.99 19.23
N LYS A 213 -9.26 -18.52 20.31
CA LYS A 213 -9.90 -17.69 21.34
C LYS A 213 -8.92 -17.17 22.41
N ASN A 214 -7.79 -17.85 22.61
CA ASN A 214 -6.77 -17.49 23.61
C ASN A 214 -6.02 -16.23 23.17
N LYS A 215 -6.17 -15.14 23.93
CA LYS A 215 -5.55 -13.84 23.63
C LYS A 215 -4.01 -13.89 23.64
N ILE A 216 -3.42 -14.67 24.55
CA ILE A 216 -1.96 -14.80 24.63
C ILE A 216 -1.43 -15.40 23.35
N ILE A 217 -2.05 -16.48 22.87
CA ILE A 217 -1.68 -17.12 21.60
C ILE A 217 -1.87 -16.17 20.42
N GLN A 218 -2.94 -15.37 20.41
CA GLN A 218 -3.14 -14.34 19.39
C GLN A 218 -1.99 -13.32 19.36
N TYR A 219 -1.55 -12.82 20.53
CA TYR A 219 -0.41 -11.89 20.60
C TYR A 219 0.90 -12.54 20.17
N VAL A 220 1.15 -13.79 20.56
CA VAL A 220 2.35 -14.52 20.12
C VAL A 220 2.37 -14.67 18.60
N ILE A 221 1.27 -15.09 17.99
CA ILE A 221 1.19 -15.24 16.53
C ILE A 221 1.31 -13.91 15.81
N PHE A 222 0.67 -12.84 16.32
CA PHE A 222 0.84 -11.49 15.77
C PHE A 222 2.31 -11.06 15.82
N SER A 223 2.99 -11.29 16.93
CA SER A 223 4.41 -10.98 17.10
C SER A 223 5.30 -11.78 16.14
N LEU A 224 4.99 -13.07 15.93
CA LEU A 224 5.71 -13.89 14.95
C LEU A 224 5.56 -13.37 13.54
N TYR A 225 4.36 -13.01 13.08
CA TYR A 225 4.16 -12.39 11.77
C TYR A 225 4.88 -11.05 11.65
N LEU A 226 4.87 -10.24 12.71
CA LEU A 226 5.58 -8.96 12.73
C LEU A 226 7.10 -9.16 12.61
N ILE A 227 7.66 -10.13 13.32
CA ILE A 227 9.07 -10.50 13.23
C ILE A 227 9.40 -10.99 11.81
N LEU A 228 8.59 -11.86 11.22
CA LEU A 228 8.79 -12.33 9.84
C LEU A 228 8.79 -11.17 8.84
N MET A 229 7.90 -10.19 9.02
CA MET A 229 7.87 -8.98 8.19
C MET A 229 9.16 -8.17 8.35
N ILE A 230 9.62 -7.94 9.58
CA ILE A 230 10.86 -7.21 9.86
C ILE A 230 12.07 -7.94 9.28
N LEU A 231 12.16 -9.26 9.45
CA LEU A 231 13.23 -10.07 8.86
C LEU A 231 13.25 -9.96 7.33
N SER A 232 12.07 -9.92 6.69
CA SER A 232 11.98 -9.67 5.25
C SER A 232 12.58 -8.32 4.85
N PHE A 233 12.35 -7.26 5.65
CA PHE A 233 12.91 -5.94 5.42
C PHE A 233 14.44 -5.88 5.63
N ILE A 234 14.99 -6.73 6.49
CA ILE A 234 16.42 -6.77 6.78
C ILE A 234 17.18 -7.56 5.69
N PHE A 235 16.70 -8.74 5.34
CA PHE A 235 17.49 -9.72 4.58
C PHE A 235 17.25 -9.71 3.07
N ILE A 236 16.06 -9.31 2.61
CA ILE A 236 15.73 -9.39 1.18
C ILE A 236 16.26 -8.16 0.45
N LYS A 237 17.07 -8.40 -0.59
CA LYS A 237 17.59 -7.36 -1.46
C LYS A 237 16.74 -7.22 -2.73
N ALA A 238 16.77 -6.05 -3.35
CA ALA A 238 16.05 -5.76 -4.59
C ALA A 238 16.56 -6.57 -5.80
N ASP A 239 17.85 -6.85 -5.85
CA ASP A 239 18.52 -7.68 -6.88
C ASP A 239 18.39 -9.18 -6.64
N SER A 240 17.71 -9.59 -5.57
CA SER A 240 17.52 -10.99 -5.23
C SER A 240 16.54 -11.67 -6.18
N LYS A 241 16.88 -12.90 -6.62
CA LYS A 241 15.96 -13.80 -7.34
C LYS A 241 14.65 -14.06 -6.59
N TYR A 242 14.61 -13.79 -5.29
CA TYR A 242 13.43 -13.96 -4.44
C TYR A 242 12.58 -12.69 -4.32
N MET A 243 12.98 -11.58 -4.95
CA MET A 243 12.27 -10.29 -4.83
C MET A 243 10.77 -10.42 -5.15
N VAL A 244 10.44 -11.02 -6.28
CA VAL A 244 9.04 -11.16 -6.73
C VAL A 244 8.22 -12.01 -5.76
N LEU A 245 8.78 -13.12 -5.32
CA LEU A 245 8.14 -13.97 -4.31
C LEU A 245 7.95 -13.22 -2.98
N SER A 246 8.93 -12.42 -2.57
CA SER A 246 8.86 -11.65 -1.33
C SER A 246 7.79 -10.56 -1.35
N LEU A 247 7.51 -9.95 -2.50
CA LEU A 247 6.39 -9.02 -2.63
C LEU A 247 5.05 -9.68 -2.28
N VAL A 248 4.84 -10.92 -2.75
CA VAL A 248 3.63 -11.70 -2.45
C VAL A 248 3.61 -12.14 -0.98
N LEU A 249 4.72 -12.68 -0.48
CA LEU A 249 4.82 -13.15 0.91
C LEU A 249 4.58 -12.02 1.91
N VAL A 250 5.20 -10.85 1.72
CA VAL A 250 4.99 -9.68 2.61
C VAL A 250 3.55 -9.20 2.53
N SER A 251 2.91 -9.24 1.36
CA SER A 251 1.49 -8.91 1.23
C SER A 251 0.59 -9.89 2.01
N LEU A 252 0.88 -11.20 1.96
CA LEU A 252 0.16 -12.22 2.73
C LEU A 252 0.40 -12.10 4.25
N ILE A 253 1.65 -11.84 4.66
CA ILE A 253 1.99 -11.57 6.07
C ILE A 253 1.21 -10.34 6.54
N SER A 254 1.17 -9.27 5.74
CA SER A 254 0.43 -8.05 6.06
C SER A 254 -1.08 -8.29 6.19
N LEU A 255 -1.65 -9.12 5.32
CA LEU A 255 -3.05 -9.54 5.40
C LEU A 255 -3.32 -10.24 6.75
N ARG A 256 -2.47 -11.20 7.16
CA ARG A 256 -2.60 -11.88 8.45
C ARG A 256 -2.40 -10.95 9.64
N LEU A 257 -1.43 -10.04 9.57
CA LEU A 257 -1.22 -9.01 10.60
C LEU A 257 -2.45 -8.13 10.79
N ILE A 258 -3.10 -7.69 9.71
CA ILE A 258 -4.32 -6.88 9.77
C ILE A 258 -5.47 -7.69 10.39
N ASP A 259 -5.62 -8.96 10.02
CA ASP A 259 -6.63 -9.86 10.56
C ASP A 259 -6.49 -9.99 12.10
N TYR A 260 -5.28 -10.23 12.61
CA TYR A 260 -5.02 -10.26 14.06
C TYR A 260 -5.16 -8.89 14.72
N ALA A 261 -4.71 -7.81 14.06
CA ALA A 261 -4.76 -6.46 14.60
C ALA A 261 -6.19 -5.95 14.84
N THR A 262 -7.16 -6.44 14.07
CA THR A 262 -8.56 -6.02 14.15
C THR A 262 -9.39 -6.79 15.18
N LEU A 263 -8.88 -7.91 15.71
CA LEU A 263 -9.55 -8.69 16.75
C LEU A 263 -9.63 -7.97 18.09
N ASN A 264 -8.53 -7.31 18.49
CA ASN A 264 -8.38 -6.74 19.80
C ASN A 264 -8.54 -5.21 19.76
N LYS A 265 -9.75 -4.72 20.02
CA LYS A 265 -9.99 -3.30 20.33
C LYS A 265 -9.56 -3.06 21.80
N SER A 266 -8.27 -2.88 22.06
CA SER A 266 -7.79 -2.46 23.39
C SER A 266 -8.20 -1.00 23.65
N LYS A 267 -8.48 -0.67 24.91
CA LYS A 267 -8.56 0.73 25.34
C LYS A 267 -7.23 1.40 25.01
N LEU A 268 -7.27 2.53 24.34
CA LEU A 268 -6.06 3.27 23.92
C LEU A 268 -5.25 3.65 25.18
N SER A 269 -4.09 3.04 25.32
CA SER A 269 -3.06 3.48 26.27
C SER A 269 -2.43 4.80 25.78
N LEU A 270 -1.67 5.48 26.63
CA LEU A 270 -0.90 6.68 26.22
C LEU A 270 0.04 6.36 25.06
N ILE A 271 0.67 5.20 25.10
CA ILE A 271 1.55 4.67 24.03
C ILE A 271 0.78 4.51 22.73
N ASP A 272 -0.44 3.96 22.75
CA ASP A 272 -1.27 3.82 21.56
C ASP A 272 -1.66 5.17 20.94
N LYS A 273 -1.83 6.22 21.77
CA LYS A 273 -2.09 7.58 21.27
C LYS A 273 -0.87 8.15 20.53
N ILE A 274 0.33 7.96 21.08
CA ILE A 274 1.59 8.39 20.44
C ILE A 274 1.82 7.63 19.13
N ILE A 275 1.68 6.31 19.17
CA ILE A 275 1.80 5.47 17.97
C ILE A 275 0.77 5.88 16.91
N LYS A 276 -0.45 6.20 17.33
CA LYS A 276 -1.49 6.69 16.41
C LYS A 276 -1.10 8.02 15.80
N LEU A 277 -0.62 8.98 16.57
CA LEU A 277 -0.18 10.29 16.06
C LEU A 277 0.90 10.12 14.99
N ILE A 278 1.94 9.35 15.27
CA ILE A 278 3.04 9.09 14.32
C ILE A 278 2.53 8.32 13.09
N SER A 279 1.63 7.36 13.30
CA SER A 279 1.04 6.58 12.22
C SER A 279 0.09 7.39 11.32
N ASP A 280 -0.59 8.39 11.87
CA ASP A 280 -1.46 9.27 11.07
C ASP A 280 -0.61 10.21 10.19
N ILE A 281 0.57 10.62 10.66
CA ILE A 281 1.56 11.41 9.90
C ILE A 281 2.36 10.53 8.92
N SER A 282 2.39 9.21 9.12
CA SER A 282 3.24 8.29 8.32
C SER A 282 3.00 8.37 6.81
N TYR A 283 1.80 8.76 6.38
CA TYR A 283 1.47 8.98 4.99
C TYR A 283 2.13 10.27 4.42
N GLU A 284 2.29 11.29 5.25
CA GLU A 284 2.87 12.58 4.88
C GLU A 284 4.41 12.54 4.94
N VAL A 285 4.95 11.62 5.73
CA VAL A 285 6.41 11.40 5.87
C VAL A 285 6.97 10.55 4.72
N TYR A 286 6.14 9.71 4.10
CA TYR A 286 6.51 8.90 2.93
C TYR A 286 6.53 9.76 1.69
#